data_9aaf68a477001f610f91f907d9ef5484
#
_entry.id   9aaf68a477001f610f91f907d9ef5484
#
_cell.length_a   1.000
_cell.length_b   1.000
_cell.length_c   1.000
_cell.angle_alpha   90.00
_cell.angle_beta   90.00
_cell.angle_gamma   90.00
#
_symmetry.space_group_name_H-M   'P 1'
#
loop_
_entity.id
_entity.type
_entity.pdbx_description
1 polymer ?
#
loop_
_entity_poly.entity_id
_entity_poly.type
_entity_poly.pdbx_seq_one_letter_code
_entity_poly.pdbx_strand_id
1 'polypeptide(L)'
;PQFKLDSGELLENVEIAYTTEGKLSESRDNAILVFHALTGSHMLAGSYQQLDNPDIPWNEELETGWWDGFVGPNKIIDTNRYFVVCANYLGGCYGSTGPSSINNSSNEKYGYDFPSVSFKDIEISQKLLLDYLNVKSLEAVIGPSIGGLMALEFCTIYPEYVNKLISISSGYKLSTLQTLHNLEQAYILDLGRESNNRNNEYLSLARMVAHKTYISLELLSNRAKSETLYDDDLIKGFLSTPQESYMMHQGEKFIERFTPESYLSIIKGWQNFKIEQEDLNKLKDIETLVISVDSDVCFYPDEQKDFLAVLNNHEINTKYTTINSTKGHDSFLLEPELFEDTLKNFL
;
A
#
# COMPACT_ATOMS: atom_id res chain seq x y z
N PRO A 1 -5.00 25.71 2.73
CA PRO A 1 -5.83 25.21 3.84
C PRO A 1 -4.96 24.43 4.83
N GLN A 2 -5.36 24.43 6.10
CA GLN A 2 -4.71 23.62 7.13
C GLN A 2 -5.40 22.26 7.22
N PHE A 3 -4.61 21.20 7.36
CA PHE A 3 -5.08 19.83 7.58
C PHE A 3 -4.68 19.41 8.99
N LYS A 4 -5.68 19.11 9.82
CA LYS A 4 -5.46 18.67 11.20
C LYS A 4 -5.30 17.16 11.23
N LEU A 5 -4.14 16.70 11.69
CA LEU A 5 -3.84 15.27 11.90
C LEU A 5 -4.54 14.72 13.14
N ASP A 6 -4.71 13.42 13.19
CA ASP A 6 -5.25 12.68 14.34
C ASP A 6 -4.41 12.90 15.62
N SER A 7 -3.09 13.11 15.45
CA SER A 7 -2.17 13.55 16.52
C SER A 7 -2.50 14.94 17.12
N GLY A 8 -3.31 15.73 16.42
CA GLY A 8 -3.62 17.12 16.76
C GLY A 8 -2.70 18.15 16.12
N GLU A 9 -1.61 17.74 15.48
CA GLU A 9 -0.72 18.61 14.73
C GLU A 9 -1.40 19.13 13.44
N LEU A 10 -0.86 20.23 12.91
CA LEU A 10 -1.40 20.87 11.70
C LEU A 10 -0.37 20.80 10.59
N LEU A 11 -0.79 20.28 9.43
CA LEU A 11 -0.09 20.42 8.17
C LEU A 11 -0.67 21.58 7.36
N GLU A 12 0.20 22.42 6.83
CA GLU A 12 -0.18 23.52 5.95
C GLU A 12 0.00 23.14 4.48
N ASN A 13 -0.90 23.68 3.65
CA ASN A 13 -0.82 23.53 2.19
C ASN A 13 -0.66 22.07 1.72
N VAL A 14 -1.49 21.19 2.29
CA VAL A 14 -1.45 19.76 1.91
C VAL A 14 -1.80 19.59 0.44
N GLU A 15 -0.95 18.87 -0.25
CA GLU A 15 -1.10 18.44 -1.64
C GLU A 15 -1.23 16.91 -1.69
N ILE A 16 -2.09 16.42 -2.54
CA ILE A 16 -2.30 14.98 -2.78
C ILE A 16 -2.11 14.69 -4.27
N ALA A 17 -1.09 13.92 -4.59
CA ALA A 17 -0.90 13.37 -5.93
C ALA A 17 -1.87 12.22 -6.16
N TYR A 18 -2.54 12.20 -7.31
CA TYR A 18 -3.50 11.16 -7.64
C TYR A 18 -3.59 10.91 -9.14
N THR A 19 -4.14 9.76 -9.51
CA THR A 19 -4.57 9.45 -10.88
C THR A 19 -6.03 9.07 -10.90
N THR A 20 -6.65 9.31 -12.04
CA THR A 20 -8.01 8.84 -12.32
C THR A 20 -8.05 8.13 -13.66
N GLU A 21 -8.78 7.02 -13.71
CA GLU A 21 -9.01 6.24 -14.92
C GLU A 21 -10.51 6.14 -15.19
N GLY A 22 -10.90 6.17 -16.47
CA GLY A 22 -12.30 6.14 -16.85
C GLY A 22 -13.01 7.48 -16.71
N LYS A 23 -14.34 7.45 -16.62
CA LYS A 23 -15.19 8.65 -16.59
C LYS A 23 -16.23 8.56 -15.47
N LEU A 24 -16.30 9.62 -14.67
CA LEU A 24 -17.35 9.77 -13.67
C LEU A 24 -18.72 9.89 -14.33
N SER A 25 -19.70 9.09 -13.88
CA SER A 25 -21.08 9.11 -14.36
C SER A 25 -21.78 10.45 -14.04
N GLU A 26 -22.90 10.71 -14.70
CA GLU A 26 -23.72 11.88 -14.38
C GLU A 26 -24.32 11.80 -12.96
N SER A 27 -24.65 10.59 -12.50
CA SER A 27 -25.09 10.30 -11.13
C SER A 27 -23.97 10.40 -10.10
N ARG A 28 -22.69 10.32 -10.54
CA ARG A 28 -21.46 10.43 -9.71
C ARG A 28 -21.31 9.34 -8.65
N ASP A 29 -21.76 8.13 -8.97
CA ASP A 29 -21.85 6.98 -8.08
C ASP A 29 -21.14 5.72 -8.61
N ASN A 30 -20.46 5.83 -9.78
CA ASN A 30 -19.71 4.74 -10.38
C ASN A 30 -18.21 4.76 -10.02
N ALA A 31 -17.83 5.45 -8.95
CA ALA A 31 -16.42 5.58 -8.58
C ALA A 31 -15.91 4.39 -7.77
N ILE A 32 -14.68 3.99 -8.03
CA ILE A 32 -13.92 3.01 -7.24
C ILE A 32 -12.70 3.71 -6.66
N LEU A 33 -12.53 3.67 -5.35
CA LEU A 33 -11.32 4.13 -4.67
C LEU A 33 -10.36 2.95 -4.48
N VAL A 34 -9.12 3.10 -4.90
CA VAL A 34 -8.06 2.10 -4.71
C VAL A 34 -7.02 2.62 -3.72
N PHE A 35 -6.86 1.91 -2.60
CA PHE A 35 -5.75 2.09 -1.68
C PHE A 35 -4.60 1.18 -2.11
N HIS A 36 -3.41 1.73 -2.36
CA HIS A 36 -2.26 0.96 -2.83
C HIS A 36 -1.56 0.18 -1.69
N ALA A 37 -0.73 -0.80 -2.04
CA ALA A 37 0.13 -1.51 -1.08
C ALA A 37 1.24 -0.59 -0.52
N LEU A 38 1.99 -1.05 0.50
CA LEU A 38 3.00 -0.28 1.25
C LEU A 38 3.93 0.54 0.37
N THR A 39 4.43 -0.03 -0.70
CA THR A 39 5.40 0.58 -1.61
C THR A 39 4.81 0.94 -2.97
N GLY A 40 3.48 0.97 -3.08
CA GLY A 40 2.77 1.46 -4.25
C GLY A 40 2.75 2.99 -4.33
N SER A 41 1.98 3.49 -5.28
CA SER A 41 1.80 4.93 -5.51
C SER A 41 0.43 5.19 -6.15
N HIS A 42 0.16 6.45 -6.44
CA HIS A 42 -1.01 6.82 -7.25
C HIS A 42 -0.93 6.35 -8.72
N MET A 43 0.26 5.98 -9.21
CA MET A 43 0.47 5.52 -10.59
C MET A 43 -0.13 4.11 -10.79
N LEU A 44 -1.45 4.07 -10.97
CA LEU A 44 -2.26 2.85 -10.90
C LEU A 44 -2.17 2.01 -12.18
N ALA A 45 -2.41 2.63 -13.35
CA ALA A 45 -2.50 1.93 -14.63
C ALA A 45 -1.95 2.82 -15.77
N GLY A 46 -1.60 2.21 -16.90
CA GLY A 46 -1.01 2.91 -18.03
C GLY A 46 0.49 3.17 -17.89
N SER A 47 1.00 4.10 -18.68
CA SER A 47 2.44 4.41 -18.73
C SER A 47 2.73 5.77 -18.12
N TYR A 48 3.80 5.86 -17.38
CA TYR A 48 4.26 7.07 -16.72
C TYR A 48 5.68 7.43 -17.15
N GLN A 49 6.03 8.68 -16.98
CA GLN A 49 7.38 9.17 -17.21
C GLN A 49 7.89 9.84 -15.94
N GLN A 50 9.20 9.85 -15.79
CA GLN A 50 9.84 10.55 -14.68
C GLN A 50 9.36 12.00 -14.62
N LEU A 51 8.90 12.42 -13.45
CA LEU A 51 8.51 13.81 -13.23
C LEU A 51 9.74 14.71 -13.20
N ASP A 52 9.59 15.95 -13.66
CA ASP A 52 10.63 16.98 -13.56
C ASP A 52 10.72 17.53 -12.12
N ASN A 53 10.92 16.62 -11.17
CA ASN A 53 11.10 16.89 -9.74
C ASN A 53 12.11 15.88 -9.17
N PRO A 54 13.36 16.31 -8.87
CA PRO A 54 14.42 15.42 -8.38
C PRO A 54 14.14 14.84 -6.98
N ASP A 55 13.16 15.37 -6.25
CA ASP A 55 12.78 14.91 -4.92
C ASP A 55 11.82 13.71 -4.96
N ILE A 56 11.30 13.39 -6.15
CA ILE A 56 10.46 12.20 -6.37
C ILE A 56 11.36 11.08 -6.90
N PRO A 57 11.55 10.01 -6.12
CA PRO A 57 12.39 8.90 -6.55
C PRO A 57 11.77 8.21 -7.77
N TRP A 58 12.63 7.75 -8.69
CA TRP A 58 12.20 7.15 -9.94
C TRP A 58 13.14 6.04 -10.40
N ASN A 59 12.58 4.94 -10.87
CA ASN A 59 13.27 3.93 -11.66
C ASN A 59 12.33 3.33 -12.71
N GLU A 60 12.82 2.41 -13.53
CA GLU A 60 12.06 1.78 -14.62
C GLU A 60 10.81 1.02 -14.16
N GLU A 61 10.73 0.56 -12.91
CA GLU A 61 9.54 -0.11 -12.36
C GLU A 61 8.33 0.81 -12.28
N LEU A 62 8.56 2.13 -12.25
CA LEU A 62 7.50 3.14 -12.18
C LEU A 62 6.97 3.56 -13.56
N GLU A 63 7.59 3.12 -14.66
CA GLU A 63 7.15 3.44 -16.02
C GLU A 63 5.78 2.82 -16.36
N THR A 64 5.40 1.74 -15.68
CA THR A 64 4.11 1.10 -15.84
C THR A 64 3.35 1.14 -14.52
N GLY A 65 2.06 1.47 -14.58
CA GLY A 65 1.19 1.45 -13.41
C GLY A 65 1.22 0.11 -12.69
N TRP A 66 1.34 0.15 -11.36
CA TRP A 66 1.54 -1.05 -10.53
C TRP A 66 0.38 -2.06 -10.62
N TRP A 67 -0.79 -1.63 -11.08
CA TRP A 67 -1.99 -2.44 -11.27
C TRP A 67 -2.51 -2.41 -12.72
N ASP A 68 -1.65 -2.10 -13.67
CA ASP A 68 -2.03 -2.03 -15.09
C ASP A 68 -2.72 -3.31 -15.58
N GLY A 69 -2.32 -4.48 -15.10
CA GLY A 69 -2.99 -5.74 -15.41
C GLY A 69 -4.46 -5.83 -14.95
N PHE A 70 -4.84 -5.10 -13.93
CA PHE A 70 -6.19 -5.11 -13.35
C PHE A 70 -7.09 -3.99 -13.88
N VAL A 71 -6.56 -2.79 -14.12
CA VAL A 71 -7.32 -1.57 -14.38
C VAL A 71 -7.16 -1.13 -15.83
N GLY A 72 -8.26 -0.87 -16.51
CA GLY A 72 -8.26 -0.37 -17.88
C GLY A 72 -9.52 -0.77 -18.65
N PRO A 73 -9.66 -0.33 -19.91
CA PRO A 73 -10.79 -0.70 -20.75
C PRO A 73 -10.87 -2.21 -20.95
N ASN A 74 -12.03 -2.81 -20.61
CA ASN A 74 -12.32 -4.25 -20.65
C ASN A 74 -11.43 -5.14 -19.76
N LYS A 75 -10.64 -4.56 -18.85
CA LYS A 75 -9.89 -5.29 -17.84
C LYS A 75 -10.78 -5.69 -16.66
N ILE A 76 -10.19 -6.20 -15.58
CA ILE A 76 -10.91 -6.65 -14.38
C ILE A 76 -11.72 -5.52 -13.77
N ILE A 77 -11.09 -4.36 -13.55
CA ILE A 77 -11.73 -3.10 -13.19
C ILE A 77 -11.89 -2.29 -14.47
N ASP A 78 -13.04 -2.44 -15.10
CA ASP A 78 -13.30 -1.91 -16.45
C ASP A 78 -13.58 -0.40 -16.40
N THR A 79 -12.64 0.38 -16.89
CA THR A 79 -12.72 1.85 -16.96
C THR A 79 -13.74 2.37 -17.97
N ASN A 80 -14.36 1.51 -18.79
CA ASN A 80 -15.56 1.88 -19.55
C ASN A 80 -16.80 2.00 -18.65
N ARG A 81 -16.80 1.36 -17.49
CA ARG A 81 -17.92 1.34 -16.52
C ARG A 81 -17.63 2.21 -15.30
N TYR A 82 -16.40 2.15 -14.79
CA TYR A 82 -16.00 2.73 -13.52
C TYR A 82 -15.08 3.93 -13.69
N PHE A 83 -15.23 4.89 -12.78
CA PHE A 83 -14.28 5.97 -12.56
C PHE A 83 -13.37 5.57 -11.41
N VAL A 84 -12.14 5.17 -11.71
CA VAL A 84 -11.19 4.65 -10.71
C VAL A 84 -10.30 5.77 -10.22
N VAL A 85 -10.16 5.91 -8.91
CA VAL A 85 -9.32 6.91 -8.26
C VAL A 85 -8.27 6.20 -7.42
N CYS A 86 -7.01 6.56 -7.59
CA CYS A 86 -5.90 6.14 -6.73
C CYS A 86 -5.08 7.37 -6.33
N ALA A 87 -4.87 7.58 -5.04
CA ALA A 87 -4.08 8.69 -4.53
C ALA A 87 -2.84 8.19 -3.80
N ASN A 88 -1.74 8.92 -3.96
CA ASN A 88 -0.54 8.69 -3.17
C ASN A 88 -0.77 9.11 -1.72
N TYR A 89 -0.29 8.33 -0.78
CA TYR A 89 -0.53 8.55 0.64
C TYR A 89 0.15 9.83 1.15
N LEU A 90 -0.55 10.54 2.03
CA LEU A 90 0.04 11.56 2.87
C LEU A 90 1.21 10.92 3.66
N GLY A 91 2.38 11.53 3.64
CA GLY A 91 3.60 10.93 4.19
C GLY A 91 4.40 10.07 3.19
N GLY A 92 3.87 9.81 1.99
CA GLY A 92 4.58 9.10 0.91
C GLY A 92 5.56 9.98 0.13
N CYS A 93 6.28 9.39 -0.84
CA CYS A 93 7.33 10.06 -1.59
C CYS A 93 6.99 10.37 -3.05
N TYR A 94 5.76 10.13 -3.51
CA TYR A 94 5.37 10.29 -4.91
C TYR A 94 4.45 11.49 -5.14
N GLY A 95 4.81 12.66 -4.58
CA GLY A 95 4.17 13.94 -4.88
C GLY A 95 3.05 14.38 -3.92
N SER A 96 2.56 13.53 -3.05
CA SER A 96 1.74 13.99 -1.92
C SER A 96 2.61 14.61 -0.84
N THR A 97 2.05 15.52 -0.04
CA THR A 97 2.76 16.10 1.11
C THR A 97 3.32 15.00 2.00
N GLY A 98 4.61 15.07 2.24
CA GLY A 98 5.36 14.05 2.97
C GLY A 98 6.72 14.58 3.46
N PRO A 99 7.61 13.71 3.92
CA PRO A 99 8.94 14.08 4.41
C PRO A 99 9.78 14.92 3.45
N SER A 100 9.65 14.72 2.13
CA SER A 100 10.36 15.51 1.12
C SER A 100 9.76 16.91 0.90
N SER A 101 8.60 17.20 1.45
CA SER A 101 7.93 18.51 1.33
C SER A 101 8.61 19.57 2.18
N ILE A 102 8.48 20.83 1.76
CA ILE A 102 9.02 21.97 2.49
C ILE A 102 8.13 22.31 3.69
N ASN A 103 8.74 22.40 4.86
CA ASN A 103 8.11 22.94 6.05
C ASN A 103 8.10 24.47 5.96
N ASN A 104 6.92 25.07 5.90
CA ASN A 104 6.76 26.51 5.76
C ASN A 104 7.36 27.31 6.92
N SER A 105 7.51 26.71 8.11
CA SER A 105 8.05 27.39 9.28
C SER A 105 9.59 27.48 9.27
N SER A 106 10.27 26.45 8.72
CA SER A 106 11.74 26.41 8.64
C SER A 106 12.28 26.75 7.25
N ASN A 107 11.46 26.66 6.20
CA ASN A 107 11.81 26.73 4.81
C ASN A 107 12.82 25.63 4.37
N GLU A 108 12.81 24.50 5.08
CA GLU A 108 13.57 23.30 4.81
C GLU A 108 12.65 22.10 4.64
N LYS A 109 13.15 20.98 4.10
CA LYS A 109 12.37 19.74 4.04
C LYS A 109 12.05 19.25 5.45
N TYR A 110 10.88 18.65 5.62
CA TYR A 110 10.52 18.01 6.89
C TYR A 110 11.51 16.89 7.27
N GLY A 111 11.90 16.06 6.32
CA GLY A 111 12.74 14.89 6.58
C GLY A 111 12.12 13.99 7.65
N TYR A 112 12.94 13.53 8.59
CA TYR A 112 12.51 12.71 9.72
C TYR A 112 11.62 13.45 10.75
N ASP A 113 11.53 14.78 10.66
CA ASP A 113 10.67 15.60 11.53
C ASP A 113 9.27 15.80 10.94
N PHE A 114 8.94 15.06 9.86
CA PHE A 114 7.58 15.05 9.33
C PHE A 114 6.61 14.53 10.40
N PRO A 115 5.47 15.20 10.62
CA PRO A 115 4.50 14.80 11.63
C PRO A 115 4.05 13.36 11.45
N SER A 116 3.71 12.70 12.55
CA SER A 116 3.20 11.33 12.50
C SER A 116 1.83 11.30 11.85
N VAL A 117 1.71 10.55 10.76
CA VAL A 117 0.48 10.37 9.99
C VAL A 117 -0.11 8.99 10.30
N SER A 118 -1.37 8.94 10.68
CA SER A 118 -2.14 7.70 10.83
C SER A 118 -2.78 7.28 9.50
N PHE A 119 -3.26 6.04 9.41
CA PHE A 119 -4.05 5.60 8.25
C PHE A 119 -5.35 6.42 8.13
N LYS A 120 -5.97 6.75 9.26
CA LYS A 120 -7.13 7.63 9.29
C LYS A 120 -6.86 9.02 8.69
N ASP A 121 -5.67 9.60 8.89
CA ASP A 121 -5.29 10.87 8.24
C ASP A 121 -5.22 10.72 6.72
N ILE A 122 -4.64 9.60 6.25
CA ILE A 122 -4.59 9.26 4.83
C ILE A 122 -6.00 9.15 4.25
N GLU A 123 -6.89 8.43 4.93
CA GLU A 123 -8.27 8.21 4.51
C GLU A 123 -9.09 9.50 4.45
N ILE A 124 -8.95 10.36 5.46
CA ILE A 124 -9.57 11.69 5.47
C ILE A 124 -9.07 12.52 4.29
N SER A 125 -7.76 12.49 4.00
CA SER A 125 -7.19 13.21 2.87
C SER A 125 -7.74 12.71 1.52
N GLN A 126 -7.95 11.41 1.39
CA GLN A 126 -8.56 10.82 0.19
C GLN A 126 -10.05 11.11 0.09
N LYS A 127 -10.77 11.17 1.22
CA LYS A 127 -12.17 11.62 1.20
C LYS A 127 -12.30 13.07 0.73
N LEU A 128 -11.40 13.96 1.18
CA LEU A 128 -11.36 15.34 0.69
C LEU A 128 -11.05 15.41 -0.82
N LEU A 129 -10.19 14.55 -1.34
CA LEU A 129 -9.95 14.42 -2.77
C LEU A 129 -11.22 13.97 -3.52
N LEU A 130 -11.94 12.97 -3.01
CA LEU A 130 -13.20 12.51 -3.62
C LEU A 130 -14.26 13.61 -3.64
N ASP A 131 -14.32 14.44 -2.59
CA ASP A 131 -15.21 15.61 -2.54
C ASP A 131 -14.80 16.67 -3.58
N TYR A 132 -13.50 16.92 -3.74
CA TYR A 132 -12.97 17.80 -4.79
C TYR A 132 -13.31 17.29 -6.18
N LEU A 133 -13.24 15.99 -6.43
CA LEU A 133 -13.63 15.34 -7.69
C LEU A 133 -15.15 15.27 -7.88
N ASN A 134 -15.92 15.72 -6.89
CA ASN A 134 -17.39 15.67 -6.88
C ASN A 134 -17.95 14.23 -6.96
N VAL A 135 -17.27 13.24 -6.42
CA VAL A 135 -17.80 11.88 -6.27
C VAL A 135 -18.87 11.90 -5.18
N LYS A 136 -20.03 11.34 -5.47
CA LYS A 136 -21.18 11.35 -4.56
C LYS A 136 -21.19 10.12 -3.66
N SER A 137 -20.82 8.97 -4.20
CA SER A 137 -20.68 7.71 -3.50
C SER A 137 -19.71 6.79 -4.24
N LEU A 138 -19.20 5.79 -3.56
CA LEU A 138 -18.28 4.80 -4.12
C LEU A 138 -19.03 3.50 -4.41
N GLU A 139 -18.93 3.01 -5.64
CA GLU A 139 -19.35 1.65 -5.96
C GLU A 139 -18.50 0.63 -5.19
N ALA A 140 -17.19 0.87 -5.08
CA ALA A 140 -16.33 0.03 -4.27
C ALA A 140 -15.15 0.80 -3.68
N VAL A 141 -14.65 0.30 -2.55
CA VAL A 141 -13.30 0.59 -2.04
C VAL A 141 -12.50 -0.70 -2.12
N ILE A 142 -11.32 -0.63 -2.71
CA ILE A 142 -10.45 -1.80 -2.93
C ILE A 142 -9.09 -1.52 -2.35
N GLY A 143 -8.54 -2.48 -1.60
CA GLY A 143 -7.16 -2.40 -1.12
C GLY A 143 -6.49 -3.75 -1.00
N PRO A 144 -5.31 -3.95 -1.63
CA PRO A 144 -4.43 -5.06 -1.30
C PRO A 144 -3.49 -4.70 -0.14
N SER A 145 -3.10 -5.72 0.67
CA SER A 145 -2.12 -5.55 1.75
C SER A 145 -2.55 -4.48 2.76
N ILE A 146 -1.67 -3.54 3.12
CA ILE A 146 -2.03 -2.40 3.99
C ILE A 146 -3.16 -1.54 3.41
N GLY A 147 -3.28 -1.50 2.07
CA GLY A 147 -4.42 -0.85 1.43
C GLY A 147 -5.76 -1.46 1.81
N GLY A 148 -5.80 -2.76 2.10
CA GLY A 148 -7.01 -3.43 2.59
C GLY A 148 -7.36 -3.06 4.03
N LEU A 149 -6.36 -2.80 4.88
CA LEU A 149 -6.58 -2.24 6.22
C LEU A 149 -7.23 -0.85 6.13
N MET A 150 -6.68 0.03 5.28
CA MET A 150 -7.24 1.36 5.03
C MET A 150 -8.61 1.30 4.35
N ALA A 151 -8.82 0.40 3.41
CA ALA A 151 -10.14 0.22 2.78
C ALA A 151 -11.20 -0.17 3.81
N LEU A 152 -10.85 -1.05 4.74
CA LEU A 152 -11.74 -1.46 5.84
C LEU A 152 -12.03 -0.28 6.79
N GLU A 153 -11.01 0.45 7.24
CA GLU A 153 -11.17 1.59 8.14
C GLU A 153 -11.97 2.70 7.47
N PHE A 154 -11.67 3.02 6.20
CA PHE A 154 -12.43 3.99 5.41
C PHE A 154 -13.93 3.66 5.38
N CYS A 155 -14.29 2.39 5.20
CA CYS A 155 -15.68 1.95 5.23
C CYS A 155 -16.32 2.13 6.62
N THR A 156 -15.56 2.02 7.71
CA THR A 156 -16.11 2.28 9.05
C THR A 156 -16.26 3.76 9.36
N ILE A 157 -15.45 4.63 8.73
CA ILE A 157 -15.54 6.08 8.88
C ILE A 157 -16.66 6.66 8.02
N TYR A 158 -16.84 6.12 6.81
CA TYR A 158 -17.80 6.62 5.81
C TYR A 158 -18.76 5.53 5.29
N PRO A 159 -19.48 4.82 6.18
CA PRO A 159 -20.29 3.66 5.77
C PRO A 159 -21.38 4.00 4.75
N GLU A 160 -22.02 5.17 4.85
CA GLU A 160 -23.08 5.62 3.93
C GLU A 160 -22.55 6.05 2.54
N TYR A 161 -21.22 6.07 2.40
CA TYR A 161 -20.54 6.54 1.18
C TYR A 161 -20.09 5.40 0.27
N VAL A 162 -20.10 4.14 0.77
CA VAL A 162 -19.49 2.98 0.12
C VAL A 162 -20.50 1.85 -0.03
N ASN A 163 -20.63 1.30 -1.25
CA ASN A 163 -21.50 0.15 -1.51
C ASN A 163 -20.78 -1.19 -1.27
N LYS A 164 -19.50 -1.28 -1.66
CA LYS A 164 -18.73 -2.54 -1.61
C LYS A 164 -17.33 -2.33 -1.03
N LEU A 165 -16.89 -3.29 -0.22
CA LEU A 165 -15.50 -3.40 0.28
C LEU A 165 -14.83 -4.61 -0.34
N ILE A 166 -13.63 -4.43 -0.91
CA ILE A 166 -12.80 -5.52 -1.42
C ILE A 166 -11.45 -5.46 -0.71
N SER A 167 -11.18 -6.45 0.14
CA SER A 167 -9.94 -6.61 0.89
C SER A 167 -9.16 -7.80 0.33
N ILE A 168 -7.95 -7.55 -0.17
CA ILE A 168 -7.11 -8.56 -0.82
C ILE A 168 -5.83 -8.76 -0.03
N SER A 169 -5.53 -9.99 0.38
CA SER A 169 -4.29 -10.32 1.12
C SER A 169 -4.06 -9.33 2.28
N SER A 170 -5.08 -9.14 3.12
CA SER A 170 -5.12 -8.13 4.17
C SER A 170 -5.85 -8.67 5.41
N GLY A 171 -6.17 -7.82 6.37
CA GLY A 171 -6.82 -8.21 7.62
C GLY A 171 -7.59 -7.05 8.25
N TYR A 172 -7.81 -7.14 9.57
CA TYR A 172 -8.47 -6.09 10.37
C TYR A 172 -7.62 -5.62 11.55
N LYS A 173 -6.48 -6.24 11.75
CA LYS A 173 -5.51 -5.92 12.80
C LYS A 173 -4.12 -6.39 12.37
N LEU A 174 -3.09 -5.91 13.04
CA LEU A 174 -1.74 -6.43 12.86
C LEU A 174 -1.60 -7.79 13.56
N SER A 175 -0.94 -8.72 12.88
CA SER A 175 -0.46 -9.94 13.51
C SER A 175 0.78 -9.69 14.35
N THR A 176 1.14 -10.66 15.19
CA THR A 176 2.38 -10.61 15.95
C THR A 176 3.60 -10.51 15.04
N LEU A 177 3.61 -11.24 13.92
CA LEU A 177 4.72 -11.20 12.97
C LEU A 177 4.85 -9.83 12.31
N GLN A 178 3.75 -9.26 11.82
CA GLN A 178 3.74 -7.92 11.24
C GLN A 178 4.22 -6.86 12.24
N THR A 179 3.74 -6.92 13.48
CA THR A 179 4.19 -6.03 14.57
C THR A 179 5.71 -6.09 14.78
N LEU A 180 6.28 -7.30 14.81
CA LEU A 180 7.72 -7.48 14.99
C LEU A 180 8.51 -7.04 13.76
N HIS A 181 8.08 -7.41 12.56
CA HIS A 181 8.73 -6.98 11.31
C HIS A 181 8.69 -5.46 11.12
N ASN A 182 7.59 -4.82 11.45
CA ASN A 182 7.47 -3.36 11.38
C ASN A 182 8.41 -2.69 12.40
N LEU A 183 8.49 -3.23 13.62
CA LEU A 183 9.42 -2.75 14.64
C LEU A 183 10.87 -2.84 14.17
N GLU A 184 11.27 -4.01 13.62
CA GLU A 184 12.64 -4.21 13.10
C GLU A 184 12.97 -3.17 12.02
N GLN A 185 12.09 -2.98 11.04
CA GLN A 185 12.27 -2.04 9.96
C GLN A 185 12.31 -0.59 10.46
N ALA A 186 11.37 -0.20 11.33
CA ALA A 186 11.32 1.14 11.90
C ALA A 186 12.59 1.44 12.71
N TYR A 187 13.06 0.48 13.50
CA TYR A 187 14.28 0.62 14.30
C TYR A 187 15.54 0.74 13.42
N ILE A 188 15.64 -0.07 12.36
CA ILE A 188 16.71 0.04 11.37
C ILE A 188 16.76 1.44 10.77
N LEU A 189 15.63 1.98 10.36
CA LEU A 189 15.55 3.33 9.75
C LEU A 189 15.86 4.44 10.76
N ASP A 190 15.42 4.27 12.02
CA ASP A 190 15.72 5.24 13.08
C ASP A 190 17.23 5.29 13.41
N LEU A 191 17.91 4.14 13.41
CA LEU A 191 19.39 4.10 13.48
C LEU A 191 20.04 4.83 12.30
N GLY A 192 19.43 4.78 11.12
CA GLY A 192 19.87 5.51 9.94
C GLY A 192 19.82 7.02 10.13
N ARG A 193 18.84 7.54 10.86
CA ARG A 193 18.66 8.98 11.11
C ARG A 193 19.91 9.67 11.68
N GLU A 194 20.62 8.98 12.57
CA GLU A 194 21.81 9.51 13.23
C GLU A 194 23.12 9.28 12.44
N SER A 195 23.02 8.51 11.35
CA SER A 195 24.18 8.12 10.56
C SER A 195 24.43 9.12 9.42
N ASN A 196 25.55 9.85 9.47
CA ASN A 196 25.95 10.77 8.42
C ASN A 196 26.03 10.06 7.05
N ASN A 197 25.09 10.36 6.14
CA ASN A 197 25.06 9.94 4.72
C ASN A 197 24.86 8.44 4.45
N ARG A 198 24.36 7.63 5.39
CA ARG A 198 24.11 6.19 5.18
C ARG A 198 22.63 5.80 5.20
N ASN A 199 21.72 6.75 5.11
CA ASN A 199 20.27 6.49 5.20
C ASN A 199 19.78 5.45 4.17
N ASN A 200 20.34 5.47 2.96
CA ASN A 200 19.99 4.51 1.91
C ASN A 200 20.42 3.06 2.24
N GLU A 201 21.56 2.88 2.93
CA GLU A 201 21.98 1.53 3.37
C GLU A 201 21.00 0.96 4.39
N TYR A 202 20.48 1.80 5.30
CA TYR A 202 19.47 1.39 6.27
C TYR A 202 18.11 1.13 5.60
N LEU A 203 17.75 1.89 4.57
CA LEU A 203 16.54 1.61 3.77
C LEU A 203 16.67 0.27 3.02
N SER A 204 17.85 0.03 2.41
CA SER A 204 18.16 -1.25 1.77
C SER A 204 18.00 -2.41 2.75
N LEU A 205 18.55 -2.29 3.96
CA LEU A 205 18.46 -3.31 4.99
C LEU A 205 17.01 -3.54 5.45
N ALA A 206 16.26 -2.46 5.70
CA ALA A 206 14.85 -2.56 6.05
C ALA A 206 14.04 -3.27 4.94
N ARG A 207 14.32 -2.98 3.65
CA ARG A 207 13.72 -3.68 2.52
C ARG A 207 14.05 -5.17 2.52
N MET A 208 15.29 -5.54 2.80
CA MET A 208 15.70 -6.95 2.88
C MET A 208 14.94 -7.71 3.99
N VAL A 209 14.68 -7.05 5.12
CA VAL A 209 13.84 -7.63 6.20
C VAL A 209 12.41 -7.87 5.68
N ALA A 210 11.80 -6.89 5.05
CA ALA A 210 10.43 -6.96 4.55
C ALA A 210 10.25 -7.96 3.41
N HIS A 211 11.19 -7.99 2.45
CA HIS A 211 11.07 -8.75 1.21
C HIS A 211 10.90 -10.26 1.42
N LYS A 212 11.38 -10.79 2.55
CA LYS A 212 11.21 -12.20 2.93
C LYS A 212 9.73 -12.61 3.09
N THR A 213 8.83 -11.66 3.29
CA THR A 213 7.40 -11.93 3.48
C THR A 213 6.56 -11.62 2.23
N TYR A 214 7.12 -10.97 1.21
CA TYR A 214 6.36 -10.55 0.02
C TYR A 214 6.21 -11.64 -1.03
N ILE A 215 7.19 -12.53 -1.12
CA ILE A 215 7.14 -13.67 -2.06
C ILE A 215 7.23 -14.99 -1.31
N SER A 216 6.69 -16.05 -1.90
CA SER A 216 6.79 -17.39 -1.31
C SER A 216 8.25 -17.86 -1.24
N LEU A 217 8.57 -18.71 -0.27
CA LEU A 217 9.93 -19.28 -0.16
C LEU A 217 10.32 -20.09 -1.39
N GLU A 218 9.36 -20.72 -2.06
CA GLU A 218 9.59 -21.46 -3.32
C GLU A 218 10.02 -20.50 -4.43
N LEU A 219 9.28 -19.41 -4.62
CA LEU A 219 9.60 -18.40 -5.62
C LEU A 219 10.94 -17.71 -5.32
N LEU A 220 11.19 -17.37 -4.06
CA LEU A 220 12.47 -16.81 -3.62
C LEU A 220 13.64 -17.74 -3.99
N SER A 221 13.51 -19.04 -3.69
CA SER A 221 14.52 -20.05 -4.03
C SER A 221 14.74 -20.19 -5.54
N ASN A 222 13.67 -20.09 -6.34
CA ASN A 222 13.75 -20.23 -7.78
C ASN A 222 14.34 -18.98 -8.45
N ARG A 223 13.96 -17.79 -8.04
CA ARG A 223 14.53 -16.52 -8.52
C ARG A 223 16.01 -16.42 -8.18
N ALA A 224 16.37 -16.71 -6.95
CA ALA A 224 17.75 -16.63 -6.49
C ALA A 224 18.72 -17.56 -7.24
N LYS A 225 18.24 -18.66 -7.82
CA LYS A 225 19.11 -19.57 -8.62
C LYS A 225 19.59 -18.96 -9.93
N SER A 226 18.85 -18.02 -10.48
CA SER A 226 19.16 -17.35 -11.77
C SER A 226 19.98 -16.07 -11.60
N GLU A 227 20.16 -15.59 -10.38
CA GLU A 227 20.87 -14.34 -10.11
C GLU A 227 22.39 -14.53 -10.11
N THR A 228 23.07 -13.48 -10.54
CA THR A 228 24.54 -13.40 -10.43
C THR A 228 24.94 -13.11 -8.99
N LEU A 229 26.03 -13.71 -8.53
CA LEU A 229 26.58 -13.37 -7.21
C LEU A 229 26.96 -11.88 -7.16
N TYR A 230 26.57 -11.22 -6.11
CA TYR A 230 26.87 -9.82 -5.86
C TYR A 230 28.30 -9.70 -5.31
N ASP A 231 29.11 -8.84 -5.90
CA ASP A 231 30.47 -8.56 -5.44
C ASP A 231 30.52 -7.19 -4.73
N ASP A 232 30.14 -7.19 -3.46
CA ASP A 232 30.13 -6.01 -2.60
C ASP A 232 31.29 -6.01 -1.61
N ASP A 233 32.05 -4.93 -1.57
CA ASP A 233 33.20 -4.78 -0.68
C ASP A 233 32.81 -4.74 0.81
N LEU A 234 31.56 -4.32 1.15
CA LEU A 234 31.08 -4.25 2.53
C LEU A 234 30.90 -5.62 3.18
N ILE A 235 30.49 -6.60 2.35
CA ILE A 235 30.21 -7.96 2.81
C ILE A 235 31.07 -9.00 2.09
N LYS A 236 32.16 -8.56 1.50
CA LYS A 236 33.15 -9.40 0.81
C LYS A 236 33.60 -10.55 1.70
N GLY A 237 33.46 -11.76 1.19
CA GLY A 237 33.73 -12.99 1.94
C GLY A 237 32.54 -13.56 2.72
N PHE A 238 31.42 -12.84 2.81
CA PHE A 238 30.17 -13.38 3.37
C PHE A 238 29.20 -13.87 2.30
N LEU A 239 29.15 -13.15 1.15
CA LEU A 239 28.29 -13.57 0.04
C LEU A 239 28.87 -14.83 -0.65
N SER A 240 28.14 -15.92 -0.54
CA SER A 240 28.54 -17.20 -1.11
C SER A 240 27.41 -17.89 -1.87
N THR A 241 26.19 -17.38 -1.80
CA THR A 241 25.01 -18.00 -2.41
C THR A 241 24.22 -17.02 -3.28
N PRO A 242 23.54 -17.51 -4.34
CA PRO A 242 22.64 -16.69 -5.13
C PRO A 242 21.52 -16.03 -4.30
N GLN A 243 21.08 -16.65 -3.22
CA GLN A 243 20.06 -16.10 -2.32
C GLN A 243 20.52 -14.82 -1.61
N GLU A 244 21.77 -14.81 -1.14
CA GLU A 244 22.37 -13.63 -0.53
C GLU A 244 22.50 -12.49 -1.54
N SER A 245 23.02 -12.79 -2.74
CA SER A 245 23.12 -11.86 -3.86
C SER A 245 21.77 -11.28 -4.27
N TYR A 246 20.76 -12.12 -4.43
CA TYR A 246 19.40 -11.70 -4.76
C TYR A 246 18.85 -10.72 -3.72
N MET A 247 19.01 -11.03 -2.45
CA MET A 247 18.46 -10.19 -1.37
C MET A 247 19.15 -8.83 -1.32
N MET A 248 20.47 -8.78 -1.52
CA MET A 248 21.21 -7.52 -1.63
C MET A 248 20.72 -6.66 -2.78
N HIS A 249 20.57 -7.26 -3.97
CA HIS A 249 20.04 -6.58 -5.14
C HIS A 249 18.65 -5.99 -4.90
N GLN A 250 17.75 -6.72 -4.23
CA GLN A 250 16.40 -6.22 -3.89
C GLN A 250 16.45 -5.01 -2.95
N GLY A 251 17.39 -4.99 -2.02
CA GLY A 251 17.62 -3.84 -1.15
C GLY A 251 18.12 -2.61 -1.92
N GLU A 252 19.10 -2.79 -2.80
CA GLU A 252 19.69 -1.70 -3.60
C GLU A 252 18.70 -1.13 -4.62
N LYS A 253 17.96 -1.98 -5.32
CA LYS A 253 16.94 -1.54 -6.26
C LYS A 253 15.85 -0.69 -5.58
N PHE A 254 15.56 -0.96 -4.32
CA PHE A 254 14.52 -0.26 -3.59
C PHE A 254 14.89 1.19 -3.25
N ILE A 255 16.16 1.49 -2.98
CA ILE A 255 16.60 2.86 -2.66
C ILE A 255 16.48 3.83 -3.85
N GLU A 256 16.37 3.32 -5.06
CA GLU A 256 16.14 4.13 -6.25
C GLU A 256 14.70 4.64 -6.34
N ARG A 257 13.76 3.95 -5.71
CA ARG A 257 12.32 4.22 -5.84
C ARG A 257 11.60 4.60 -4.54
N PHE A 258 12.30 4.70 -3.44
CA PHE A 258 11.69 5.10 -2.16
C PHE A 258 12.66 5.90 -1.29
N THR A 259 12.13 6.73 -0.38
CA THR A 259 12.93 7.48 0.58
C THR A 259 12.82 6.88 1.98
N PRO A 260 13.90 6.88 2.79
CA PRO A 260 13.89 6.32 4.14
C PRO A 260 12.82 6.93 5.04
N GLU A 261 12.68 8.26 4.97
CA GLU A 261 11.77 9.02 5.80
C GLU A 261 10.30 8.70 5.46
N SER A 262 9.98 8.61 4.17
CA SER A 262 8.62 8.26 3.73
C SER A 262 8.28 6.81 4.04
N TYR A 263 9.26 5.90 3.90
CA TYR A 263 9.06 4.51 4.27
C TYR A 263 8.77 4.38 5.77
N LEU A 264 9.55 5.08 6.60
CA LEU A 264 9.34 5.12 8.04
C LEU A 264 7.98 5.74 8.42
N SER A 265 7.58 6.82 7.74
CA SER A 265 6.28 7.46 7.97
C SER A 265 5.12 6.49 7.78
N ILE A 266 5.09 5.74 6.65
CA ILE A 266 4.01 4.81 6.35
C ILE A 266 4.06 3.57 7.26
N ILE A 267 5.26 3.04 7.58
CA ILE A 267 5.39 1.91 8.52
C ILE A 267 4.89 2.29 9.92
N LYS A 268 5.15 3.51 10.38
CA LYS A 268 4.61 4.01 11.66
C LYS A 268 3.07 4.08 11.63
N GLY A 269 2.49 4.55 10.52
CA GLY A 269 1.03 4.51 10.33
C GLY A 269 0.50 3.08 10.42
N TRP A 270 1.14 2.13 9.74
CA TRP A 270 0.76 0.72 9.81
C TRP A 270 0.92 0.15 11.24
N GLN A 271 2.05 0.40 11.90
CA GLN A 271 2.32 -0.08 13.26
C GLN A 271 1.28 0.40 14.28
N ASN A 272 0.73 1.60 14.07
CA ASN A 272 -0.27 2.21 14.94
C ASN A 272 -1.72 1.93 14.49
N PHE A 273 -1.90 1.21 13.39
CA PHE A 273 -3.24 0.86 12.91
C PHE A 273 -4.02 0.06 13.95
N LYS A 274 -5.20 0.52 14.25
CA LYS A 274 -6.12 -0.13 15.17
C LYS A 274 -7.55 0.20 14.79
N ILE A 275 -8.34 -0.84 14.58
CA ILE A 275 -9.79 -0.73 14.44
C ILE A 275 -10.46 -1.40 15.64
N GLU A 276 -11.43 -0.75 16.22
CA GLU A 276 -12.22 -1.36 17.29
C GLU A 276 -13.27 -2.30 16.67
N GLN A 277 -13.46 -3.48 17.26
CA GLN A 277 -14.38 -4.47 16.68
C GLN A 277 -15.81 -3.95 16.59
N GLU A 278 -16.23 -3.10 17.53
CA GLU A 278 -17.54 -2.46 17.53
C GLU A 278 -17.78 -1.59 16.29
N ASP A 279 -16.72 -1.00 15.72
CA ASP A 279 -16.82 -0.19 14.50
C ASP A 279 -17.17 -1.03 13.28
N LEU A 280 -16.87 -2.34 13.29
CA LEU A 280 -17.24 -3.24 12.21
C LEU A 280 -18.76 -3.35 12.03
N ASN A 281 -19.55 -3.08 13.07
CA ASN A 281 -21.02 -3.03 12.93
C ASN A 281 -21.52 -2.00 11.90
N LYS A 282 -20.69 -1.01 11.57
CA LYS A 282 -21.00 0.02 10.55
C LYS A 282 -20.97 -0.54 9.12
N LEU A 283 -20.40 -1.73 8.92
CA LEU A 283 -20.27 -2.38 7.62
C LEU A 283 -21.51 -3.20 7.22
N LYS A 284 -22.57 -3.24 8.02
CA LYS A 284 -23.72 -4.14 7.81
C LYS A 284 -24.40 -3.97 6.45
N ASP A 285 -24.42 -2.76 5.93
CA ASP A 285 -25.03 -2.43 4.63
C ASP A 285 -24.00 -2.43 3.48
N ILE A 286 -22.74 -2.80 3.73
CA ILE A 286 -21.65 -2.85 2.76
C ILE A 286 -21.41 -4.32 2.36
N GLU A 287 -21.56 -4.64 1.08
CA GLU A 287 -21.15 -5.95 0.58
C GLU A 287 -19.63 -6.09 0.67
N THR A 288 -19.16 -7.13 1.34
CA THR A 288 -17.72 -7.31 1.60
C THR A 288 -17.18 -8.54 0.87
N LEU A 289 -16.03 -8.38 0.20
CA LEU A 289 -15.25 -9.48 -0.38
C LEU A 289 -13.88 -9.51 0.27
N VAL A 290 -13.54 -10.67 0.83
CA VAL A 290 -12.20 -10.96 1.35
C VAL A 290 -11.53 -11.99 0.46
N ILE A 291 -10.38 -11.64 -0.08
CA ILE A 291 -9.56 -12.53 -0.92
C ILE A 291 -8.25 -12.82 -0.20
N SER A 292 -7.99 -14.09 0.09
CA SER A 292 -6.71 -14.57 0.61
C SER A 292 -5.88 -15.24 -0.48
N VAL A 293 -4.57 -15.37 -0.24
CA VAL A 293 -3.65 -16.13 -1.08
C VAL A 293 -3.04 -17.25 -0.24
N ASP A 294 -3.10 -18.49 -0.71
CA ASP A 294 -2.75 -19.68 0.09
C ASP A 294 -1.26 -19.74 0.50
N SER A 295 -0.38 -19.15 -0.29
CA SER A 295 1.07 -19.09 -0.02
C SER A 295 1.54 -17.77 0.62
N ASP A 296 0.62 -16.87 0.98
CA ASP A 296 0.94 -15.59 1.60
C ASP A 296 1.50 -15.79 3.03
N VAL A 297 2.69 -15.24 3.27
CA VAL A 297 3.37 -15.26 4.57
C VAL A 297 3.49 -13.87 5.21
N CYS A 298 2.98 -12.84 4.54
CA CYS A 298 2.85 -11.48 5.08
C CYS A 298 1.51 -11.29 5.79
N PHE A 299 0.44 -11.73 5.14
CA PHE A 299 -0.92 -11.82 5.69
C PHE A 299 -1.39 -13.27 5.56
N TYR A 300 -1.13 -14.07 6.58
CA TYR A 300 -1.41 -15.50 6.57
C TYR A 300 -2.88 -15.81 6.27
N PRO A 301 -3.15 -16.88 5.49
CA PRO A 301 -4.52 -17.32 5.20
C PRO A 301 -5.36 -17.56 6.45
N ASP A 302 -4.76 -18.07 7.54
CA ASP A 302 -5.48 -18.33 8.78
C ASP A 302 -5.90 -17.03 9.47
N GLU A 303 -5.08 -15.96 9.42
CA GLU A 303 -5.46 -14.63 9.94
C GLU A 303 -6.61 -14.02 9.14
N GLN A 304 -6.68 -14.30 7.83
CA GLN A 304 -7.79 -13.86 6.99
C GLN A 304 -9.06 -14.67 7.21
N LYS A 305 -8.96 -15.97 7.58
CA LYS A 305 -10.10 -16.76 8.07
C LYS A 305 -10.60 -16.26 9.43
N ASP A 306 -9.70 -15.83 10.31
CA ASP A 306 -10.07 -15.17 11.57
C ASP A 306 -10.82 -13.86 11.29
N PHE A 307 -10.35 -13.08 10.32
CA PHE A 307 -11.04 -11.87 9.88
C PHE A 307 -12.45 -12.18 9.35
N LEU A 308 -12.60 -13.20 8.48
CA LEU A 308 -13.89 -13.66 8.02
C LEU A 308 -14.81 -14.07 9.18
N ALA A 309 -14.28 -14.81 10.18
CA ALA A 309 -15.04 -15.21 11.35
C ALA A 309 -15.54 -13.99 12.15
N VAL A 310 -14.69 -12.96 12.30
CA VAL A 310 -15.09 -11.71 12.95
C VAL A 310 -16.19 -11.01 12.16
N LEU A 311 -16.07 -10.87 10.84
CA LEU A 311 -17.11 -10.26 9.99
C LEU A 311 -18.44 -10.99 10.10
N ASN A 312 -18.41 -12.33 10.07
CA ASN A 312 -19.60 -13.16 10.23
C ASN A 312 -20.26 -12.99 11.62
N ASN A 313 -19.46 -12.85 12.69
CA ASN A 313 -19.98 -12.61 14.04
C ASN A 313 -20.70 -11.24 14.16
N HIS A 314 -20.33 -10.29 13.32
CA HIS A 314 -21.01 -8.99 13.18
C HIS A 314 -22.13 -8.99 12.14
N GLU A 315 -22.49 -10.16 11.58
CA GLU A 315 -23.56 -10.32 10.58
C GLU A 315 -23.33 -9.50 9.29
N ILE A 316 -22.07 -9.31 8.91
CA ILE A 316 -21.69 -8.57 7.69
C ILE A 316 -21.80 -9.52 6.49
N ASN A 317 -22.46 -9.06 5.43
CA ASN A 317 -22.59 -9.82 4.18
C ASN A 317 -21.22 -9.98 3.49
N THR A 318 -20.55 -11.10 3.77
CA THR A 318 -19.16 -11.32 3.36
C THR A 318 -19.04 -12.53 2.43
N LYS A 319 -18.42 -12.30 1.27
CA LYS A 319 -17.90 -13.37 0.41
C LYS A 319 -16.42 -13.57 0.72
N TYR A 320 -15.97 -14.82 0.66
CA TYR A 320 -14.57 -15.17 0.89
C TYR A 320 -14.07 -16.11 -0.20
N THR A 321 -12.87 -15.83 -0.70
CA THR A 321 -12.20 -16.68 -1.69
C THR A 321 -10.72 -16.80 -1.34
N THR A 322 -10.14 -17.98 -1.60
CA THR A 322 -8.69 -18.22 -1.53
C THR A 322 -8.15 -18.41 -2.93
N ILE A 323 -7.18 -17.60 -3.32
CA ILE A 323 -6.41 -17.74 -4.56
C ILE A 323 -5.27 -18.73 -4.31
N ASN A 324 -5.14 -19.72 -5.19
CA ASN A 324 -4.01 -20.63 -5.17
C ASN A 324 -2.88 -20.05 -6.02
N SER A 325 -1.80 -19.65 -5.39
CA SER A 325 -0.63 -19.07 -6.05
C SER A 325 0.65 -19.53 -5.39
N THR A 326 1.71 -19.68 -6.17
CA THR A 326 3.07 -19.94 -5.67
C THR A 326 3.87 -18.66 -5.46
N LYS A 327 3.28 -17.47 -5.74
CA LYS A 327 3.99 -16.18 -5.69
C LYS A 327 3.90 -15.47 -4.33
N GLY A 328 3.11 -16.00 -3.39
CA GLY A 328 2.97 -15.42 -2.07
C GLY A 328 2.16 -14.14 -2.07
N HIS A 329 2.52 -13.20 -1.20
CA HIS A 329 1.83 -11.93 -1.03
C HIS A 329 1.74 -11.10 -2.32
N ASP A 330 2.79 -11.10 -3.14
CA ASP A 330 2.86 -10.32 -4.38
C ASP A 330 1.98 -10.88 -5.52
N SER A 331 1.22 -11.97 -5.32
CA SER A 331 0.35 -12.55 -6.36
C SER A 331 -0.67 -11.53 -6.88
N PHE A 332 -1.19 -10.63 -6.03
CA PHE A 332 -2.12 -9.58 -6.44
C PHE A 332 -1.48 -8.48 -7.33
N LEU A 333 -0.16 -8.48 -7.46
CA LEU A 333 0.57 -7.63 -8.41
C LEU A 333 0.88 -8.37 -9.72
N LEU A 334 1.14 -9.68 -9.63
CA LEU A 334 1.81 -10.45 -10.66
C LEU A 334 0.89 -11.38 -11.46
N GLU A 335 -0.32 -11.67 -10.97
CA GLU A 335 -1.20 -12.71 -11.53
C GLU A 335 -2.67 -12.25 -11.62
N PRO A 336 -2.95 -11.17 -12.38
CA PRO A 336 -4.32 -10.65 -12.49
C PRO A 336 -5.33 -11.70 -12.92
N GLU A 337 -4.92 -12.67 -13.73
CA GLU A 337 -5.77 -13.75 -14.23
C GLU A 337 -6.36 -14.63 -13.12
N LEU A 338 -5.68 -14.77 -11.99
CA LEU A 338 -6.18 -15.57 -10.86
C LEU A 338 -7.31 -14.85 -10.10
N PHE A 339 -7.38 -13.54 -10.20
CA PHE A 339 -8.35 -12.69 -9.50
C PHE A 339 -9.54 -12.31 -10.39
N GLU A 340 -9.44 -12.51 -11.71
CA GLU A 340 -10.36 -11.96 -12.71
C GLU A 340 -11.80 -12.36 -12.45
N ASP A 341 -12.09 -13.67 -12.40
CA ASP A 341 -13.47 -14.15 -12.21
C ASP A 341 -14.07 -13.69 -10.89
N THR A 342 -13.27 -13.74 -9.82
CA THR A 342 -13.73 -13.35 -8.48
C THR A 342 -14.10 -11.87 -8.43
N LEU A 343 -13.24 -11.00 -8.95
CA LEU A 343 -13.45 -9.56 -8.93
C LEU A 343 -14.56 -9.11 -9.90
N LYS A 344 -14.56 -9.63 -11.12
CA LYS A 344 -15.60 -9.29 -12.12
C LYS A 344 -17.01 -9.73 -11.70
N ASN A 345 -17.13 -10.85 -10.99
CA ASN A 345 -18.43 -11.32 -10.49
C ASN A 345 -18.88 -10.56 -9.23
N PHE A 346 -18.00 -9.87 -8.56
CA PHE A 346 -18.33 -9.09 -7.38
C PHE A 346 -18.61 -7.62 -7.71
N LEU A 347 -17.83 -7.00 -8.63
CA LEU A 347 -18.06 -5.63 -9.11
C LEU A 347 -19.24 -5.56 -10.08
#